data_f1ed1d63ec059b030ac8296a52a2daeb
#
_entry.id   f1ed1d63ec059b030ac8296a52a2daeb
#
_cell.length_a   1.000
_cell.length_b   1.000
_cell.length_c   1.000
_cell.angle_alpha   90.00
_cell.angle_beta   90.00
_cell.angle_gamma   90.00
#
_symmetry.space_group_name_H-M   'P 1'
#
loop_
_entity.id
_entity.type
_entity.pdbx_description
1 polymer ?
#
loop_
_entity_poly.entity_id
_entity_poly.type
_entity_poly.pdbx_seq_one_letter_code
_entity_poly.pdbx_strand_id
1 'polypeptide(L)'
;SETDREKIIEDNNKKGRRGKYPEGCRGPKYGEGCAVQVKGNLPEPAKTMWVSYKIKIEEGFDFRKGGKLPGLCGGKAYSGGNKPASKGDGWSARIMWRQDGSIHQYMYYVEQVGNYGDYWAWQDELSTPSRFIPGKWHTVTTQIILNTIQPGTTTGNHEGALLAWLDGKMILEKTN
;
A
#
# COMPACT_ATOMS: atom_id res chain seq x y z
N SER A 1 -6.48 0.66 -25.18
CA SER A 1 -7.34 1.80 -24.95
C SER A 1 -7.22 2.20 -23.48
N GLU A 2 -6.75 3.42 -23.21
CA GLU A 2 -6.87 4.01 -21.88
C GLU A 2 -8.35 3.99 -21.51
N THR A 3 -8.66 3.29 -20.44
CA THR A 3 -10.02 3.33 -19.93
C THR A 3 -10.28 4.74 -19.41
N ASP A 4 -11.50 5.27 -19.50
CA ASP A 4 -11.92 6.60 -19.01
C ASP A 4 -11.58 6.89 -17.52
N ARG A 5 -10.94 5.95 -16.86
CA ARG A 5 -10.61 5.93 -15.42
C ARG A 5 -9.17 6.17 -15.08
N GLU A 6 -8.28 5.91 -16.02
CA GLU A 6 -6.87 6.22 -15.88
C GLU A 6 -6.48 7.17 -17.01
N LYS A 7 -6.08 8.37 -16.64
CA LYS A 7 -5.59 9.37 -17.59
C LYS A 7 -4.20 9.79 -17.17
N ILE A 8 -3.34 9.93 -18.17
CA ILE A 8 -2.09 10.69 -17.97
C ILE A 8 -2.49 12.14 -17.89
N ILE A 9 -2.09 12.79 -16.81
CA ILE A 9 -2.31 14.21 -16.58
C ILE A 9 -0.96 14.93 -16.49
N GLU A 10 -0.98 16.21 -16.81
CA GLU A 10 0.15 17.10 -16.58
C GLU A 10 -0.25 18.15 -15.54
N ASP A 11 0.56 18.25 -14.50
CA ASP A 11 0.39 19.22 -13.43
C ASP A 11 1.77 19.84 -13.13
N ASN A 12 1.89 21.14 -13.34
CA ASN A 12 3.14 21.89 -13.16
C ASN A 12 4.35 21.27 -13.88
N ASN A 13 4.20 20.96 -15.18
CA ASN A 13 5.21 20.30 -16.03
C ASN A 13 5.64 18.90 -15.56
N LYS A 14 4.85 18.24 -14.74
CA LYS A 14 5.07 16.85 -14.31
C LYS A 14 3.94 15.97 -14.80
N LYS A 15 4.30 14.88 -15.45
CA LYS A 15 3.34 13.86 -15.87
C LYS A 15 3.00 12.96 -14.69
N GLY A 16 1.71 12.72 -14.51
CA GLY A 16 1.19 11.84 -13.49
C GLY A 16 0.05 10.98 -14.01
N ARG A 17 -0.38 10.02 -13.20
CA ARG A 17 -1.56 9.21 -13.49
C ARG A 17 -2.70 9.65 -12.58
N ARG A 18 -3.85 9.91 -13.16
CA ARG A 18 -5.09 10.18 -12.44
C ARG A 18 -5.96 8.93 -12.45
N GLY A 19 -6.24 8.39 -11.28
CA GLY A 19 -7.20 7.29 -11.11
C GLY A 19 -8.56 7.82 -10.67
N LYS A 20 -9.63 7.45 -11.37
CA LYS A 20 -10.99 7.80 -11.00
C LYS A 20 -11.66 6.61 -10.30
N TYR A 21 -12.31 6.87 -9.17
CA TYR A 21 -13.11 5.90 -8.41
C TYR A 21 -14.59 6.26 -8.56
N PRO A 22 -15.32 5.65 -9.49
CA PRO A 22 -16.73 5.96 -9.70
C PRO A 22 -17.60 5.54 -8.52
N GLU A 23 -18.73 6.23 -8.34
CA GLU A 23 -19.75 5.85 -7.36
C GLU A 23 -20.21 4.40 -7.58
N GLY A 24 -20.49 3.69 -6.48
CA GLY A 24 -20.92 2.30 -6.50
C GLY A 24 -19.84 1.26 -6.71
N CYS A 25 -18.62 1.66 -7.08
CA CYS A 25 -17.51 0.75 -7.28
C CYS A 25 -16.91 0.23 -5.96
N ARG A 26 -16.65 -1.10 -5.89
CA ARG A 26 -16.12 -1.77 -4.70
C ARG A 26 -14.83 -2.56 -4.93
N GLY A 27 -14.12 -2.32 -6.02
CA GLY A 27 -12.90 -3.03 -6.39
C GLY A 27 -13.09 -3.97 -7.59
N PRO A 28 -12.04 -4.67 -8.02
CA PRO A 28 -12.01 -5.36 -9.31
C PRO A 28 -13.03 -6.50 -9.48
N LYS A 29 -13.60 -7.00 -8.41
CA LYS A 29 -14.59 -8.09 -8.46
C LYS A 29 -16.02 -7.65 -8.80
N TYR A 30 -16.31 -6.36 -8.78
CA TYR A 30 -17.67 -5.83 -8.85
C TYR A 30 -17.93 -5.04 -10.14
N GLY A 31 -17.30 -5.43 -11.20
CA GLY A 31 -17.48 -4.85 -12.53
C GLY A 31 -16.17 -4.33 -13.12
N GLU A 32 -16.12 -4.32 -14.45
CA GLU A 32 -14.97 -3.79 -15.16
C GLU A 32 -14.73 -2.34 -14.74
N GLY A 33 -13.54 -2.10 -14.24
CA GLY A 33 -13.00 -0.78 -14.03
C GLY A 33 -13.37 -0.09 -12.74
N CYS A 34 -13.65 -0.83 -11.69
CA CYS A 34 -13.77 -0.29 -10.34
C CYS A 34 -12.43 -0.07 -9.63
N ALA A 35 -11.32 -0.32 -10.28
CA ALA A 35 -9.99 -0.08 -9.71
C ALA A 35 -8.95 0.09 -10.83
N VAL A 36 -7.92 0.85 -10.54
CA VAL A 36 -6.70 0.91 -11.33
C VAL A 36 -5.67 0.01 -10.64
N GLN A 37 -5.14 -0.96 -11.34
CA GLN A 37 -4.09 -1.83 -10.84
C GLN A 37 -2.96 -1.92 -11.87
N VAL A 38 -1.78 -1.46 -11.48
CA VAL A 38 -0.56 -1.59 -12.27
C VAL A 38 0.41 -2.47 -11.49
N LYS A 39 1.02 -3.43 -12.16
CA LYS A 39 2.09 -4.26 -11.60
C LYS A 39 3.38 -3.96 -12.37
N GLY A 40 4.45 -3.75 -11.63
CA GLY A 40 5.80 -3.67 -12.15
C GLY A 40 6.69 -4.68 -11.43
N ASN A 41 7.65 -5.23 -12.12
CA ASN A 41 8.66 -6.09 -11.52
C ASN A 41 9.91 -5.28 -11.23
N LEU A 42 10.59 -5.60 -10.13
CA LEU A 42 11.95 -5.14 -9.91
C LEU A 42 12.88 -5.88 -10.87
N PRO A 43 13.94 -5.24 -11.36
CA PRO A 43 14.90 -5.90 -12.27
C PRO A 43 15.58 -7.11 -11.61
N GLU A 44 15.85 -7.02 -10.33
CA GLU A 44 16.49 -8.06 -9.54
C GLU A 44 15.74 -8.28 -8.20
N PRO A 45 15.76 -9.53 -7.67
CA PRO A 45 15.28 -9.79 -6.32
C PRO A 45 16.07 -9.00 -5.28
N ALA A 46 15.39 -8.42 -4.30
CA ALA A 46 16.03 -7.64 -3.27
C ALA A 46 15.48 -7.99 -1.88
N LYS A 47 16.35 -7.99 -0.87
CA LYS A 47 15.95 -8.14 0.53
C LYS A 47 15.48 -6.82 1.13
N THR A 48 16.03 -5.71 0.68
CA THR A 48 15.64 -4.36 1.10
C THR A 48 15.11 -3.60 -0.10
N MET A 49 13.92 -3.06 0.02
CA MET A 49 13.21 -2.40 -1.07
C MET A 49 12.56 -1.12 -0.58
N TRP A 50 12.50 -0.15 -1.50
CA TRP A 50 11.83 1.12 -1.27
C TRP A 50 10.77 1.35 -2.34
N VAL A 51 9.65 1.93 -1.95
CA VAL A 51 8.71 2.57 -2.87
C VAL A 51 8.45 3.99 -2.40
N SER A 52 8.58 4.95 -3.31
CA SER A 52 8.27 6.35 -3.04
C SER A 52 7.50 6.93 -4.22
N TYR A 53 6.43 7.64 -3.93
CA TYR A 53 5.64 8.34 -4.94
C TYR A 53 4.94 9.55 -4.34
N LYS A 54 4.54 10.46 -5.22
CA LYS A 54 3.67 11.59 -4.84
C LYS A 54 2.23 11.25 -5.14
N ILE A 55 1.35 11.65 -4.24
CA ILE A 55 -0.10 11.47 -4.37
C ILE A 55 -0.82 12.77 -4.00
N LYS A 56 -1.84 13.12 -4.78
CA LYS A 56 -2.79 14.16 -4.46
C LYS A 56 -4.19 13.57 -4.52
N ILE A 57 -4.92 13.67 -3.44
CA ILE A 57 -6.34 13.39 -3.39
C ILE A 57 -7.06 14.65 -3.80
N GLU A 58 -8.00 14.56 -4.74
CA GLU A 58 -8.74 15.73 -5.20
C GLU A 58 -9.64 16.30 -4.10
N GLU A 59 -9.87 17.60 -4.16
CA GLU A 59 -10.86 18.26 -3.30
C GLU A 59 -12.24 17.64 -3.49
N GLY A 60 -12.98 17.47 -2.40
CA GLY A 60 -14.28 16.81 -2.43
C GLY A 60 -14.25 15.31 -2.59
N PHE A 61 -13.06 14.67 -2.57
CA PHE A 61 -12.96 13.21 -2.60
C PHE A 61 -13.64 12.59 -1.38
N ASP A 62 -14.58 11.69 -1.63
CA ASP A 62 -15.25 10.92 -0.58
C ASP A 62 -14.43 9.67 -0.22
N PHE A 63 -13.79 9.69 0.93
CA PHE A 63 -12.95 8.59 1.40
C PHE A 63 -13.70 7.30 1.71
N ARG A 64 -15.00 7.27 1.76
CA ARG A 64 -15.92 6.17 2.13
C ARG A 64 -15.27 4.81 2.20
N LYS A 65 -15.56 3.93 3.03
CA LYS A 65 -15.07 2.53 3.11
C LYS A 65 -13.56 2.31 2.92
N GLY A 66 -12.79 3.37 2.60
CA GLY A 66 -11.37 3.26 2.35
C GLY A 66 -11.00 2.68 0.97
N GLY A 67 -9.71 2.69 0.69
CA GLY A 67 -9.15 2.15 -0.55
C GLY A 67 -7.67 1.83 -0.40
N LYS A 68 -7.09 1.25 -1.43
CA LYS A 68 -5.69 0.81 -1.44
C LYS A 68 -4.89 1.59 -2.45
N LEU A 69 -3.69 1.94 -2.05
CA LEU A 69 -2.68 2.64 -2.84
C LEU A 69 -1.54 1.70 -3.21
N PRO A 70 -0.65 2.11 -4.12
CA PRO A 70 0.54 1.35 -4.48
C PRO A 70 1.39 0.98 -3.26
N GLY A 71 2.03 -0.18 -3.35
CA GLY A 71 2.95 -0.70 -2.34
C GLY A 71 3.81 -1.81 -2.93
N LEU A 72 4.63 -2.40 -2.11
CA LEU A 72 5.54 -3.49 -2.47
C LEU A 72 4.88 -4.86 -2.26
N CYS A 73 5.32 -5.84 -3.01
CA CYS A 73 4.93 -7.23 -2.83
C CYS A 73 6.02 -8.17 -3.36
N GLY A 74 5.99 -9.40 -2.90
CA GLY A 74 6.86 -10.45 -3.37
C GLY A 74 6.13 -11.80 -3.49
N GLY A 75 6.66 -12.69 -4.32
CA GLY A 75 6.05 -13.99 -4.54
C GLY A 75 4.60 -13.89 -5.02
N LYS A 76 3.68 -14.56 -4.39
CA LYS A 76 2.25 -14.59 -4.76
C LYS A 76 1.50 -13.27 -4.56
N ALA A 77 2.10 -12.24 -3.99
CA ALA A 77 1.48 -10.93 -3.81
C ALA A 77 0.05 -11.01 -3.23
N TYR A 78 -0.10 -11.63 -2.09
CA TYR A 78 -1.39 -11.93 -1.45
C TYR A 78 -2.30 -10.72 -1.32
N SER A 79 -3.59 -10.93 -1.59
CA SER A 79 -4.60 -9.87 -1.51
C SER A 79 -6.02 -10.44 -1.54
N GLY A 80 -7.01 -9.65 -1.12
CA GLY A 80 -8.42 -9.96 -1.37
C GLY A 80 -9.13 -10.77 -0.29
N GLY A 81 -8.55 -10.94 0.88
CA GLY A 81 -9.12 -11.68 2.01
C GLY A 81 -9.19 -13.20 1.81
N ASN A 82 -9.39 -13.95 2.88
CA ASN A 82 -9.44 -15.43 2.92
C ASN A 82 -8.23 -16.12 2.26
N LYS A 83 -7.10 -15.44 2.21
CA LYS A 83 -5.87 -15.94 1.61
C LYS A 83 -4.69 -15.51 2.49
N PRO A 84 -4.55 -16.09 3.69
CA PRO A 84 -3.41 -15.81 4.55
C PRO A 84 -2.12 -16.23 3.85
N ALA A 85 -1.08 -15.46 4.03
CA ALA A 85 0.24 -15.73 3.48
C ALA A 85 1.01 -16.83 4.26
N SER A 86 0.31 -17.66 5.01
CA SER A 86 0.87 -18.68 5.94
C SER A 86 1.79 -19.71 5.28
N LYS A 87 1.78 -19.81 3.95
CA LYS A 87 2.68 -20.71 3.21
C LYS A 87 4.10 -20.17 3.04
N GLY A 88 4.36 -18.92 3.39
CA GLY A 88 5.66 -18.30 3.19
C GLY A 88 6.06 -18.07 1.72
N ASP A 89 5.13 -18.23 0.78
CA ASP A 89 5.38 -18.17 -0.66
C ASP A 89 5.05 -16.79 -1.28
N GLY A 90 4.78 -15.80 -0.44
CA GLY A 90 4.53 -14.44 -0.87
C GLY A 90 4.03 -13.53 0.24
N TRP A 91 4.06 -12.24 -0.05
CA TRP A 91 3.64 -11.17 0.85
C TRP A 91 3.17 -9.95 0.07
N SER A 92 2.50 -9.03 0.74
CA SER A 92 2.24 -7.70 0.20
C SER A 92 2.18 -6.64 1.27
N ALA A 93 2.72 -5.47 0.99
CA ALA A 93 2.72 -4.29 1.84
C ALA A 93 2.15 -3.12 1.05
N ARG A 94 0.89 -2.79 1.27
CA ARG A 94 0.19 -1.71 0.57
C ARG A 94 -0.19 -0.62 1.54
N ILE A 95 -0.25 0.61 1.04
CA ILE A 95 -0.83 1.72 1.77
C ILE A 95 -2.33 1.72 1.52
N MET A 96 -3.11 2.11 2.49
CA MET A 96 -4.55 2.32 2.34
C MET A 96 -5.00 3.59 3.05
N TRP A 97 -6.05 4.19 2.54
CA TRP A 97 -6.80 5.20 3.28
C TRP A 97 -8.04 4.57 3.91
N ARG A 98 -8.49 5.14 5.00
CA ARG A 98 -9.74 4.77 5.67
C ARG A 98 -10.80 5.83 5.41
N GLN A 99 -12.01 5.59 5.94
CA GLN A 99 -13.17 6.44 5.74
C GLN A 99 -12.96 7.91 6.15
N ASP A 100 -12.11 8.15 7.12
CA ASP A 100 -11.77 9.49 7.63
C ASP A 100 -10.53 10.10 6.96
N GLY A 101 -10.04 9.49 5.89
CA GLY A 101 -8.80 9.87 5.21
C GLY A 101 -7.52 9.47 5.94
N SER A 102 -7.60 8.79 7.10
CA SER A 102 -6.43 8.30 7.80
C SER A 102 -5.67 7.26 6.97
N ILE A 103 -4.36 7.25 7.15
CA ILE A 103 -3.45 6.42 6.37
C ILE A 103 -3.05 5.21 7.20
N HIS A 104 -3.04 4.04 6.57
CA HIS A 104 -2.65 2.80 7.21
C HIS A 104 -1.73 2.00 6.31
N GLN A 105 -0.80 1.28 6.91
CA GLN A 105 -0.10 0.19 6.25
C GLN A 105 -0.97 -1.06 6.29
N TYR A 106 -1.07 -1.78 5.19
CA TYR A 106 -1.87 -2.99 5.07
C TYR A 106 -1.00 -4.12 4.53
N MET A 107 -0.81 -5.15 5.34
CA MET A 107 0.13 -6.22 5.05
C MET A 107 -0.51 -7.60 5.05
N TYR A 108 -0.08 -8.41 4.10
CA TYR A 108 -0.17 -9.87 4.12
C TYR A 108 1.23 -10.43 4.32
N TYR A 109 1.42 -11.23 5.34
CA TYR A 109 2.71 -11.84 5.69
C TYR A 109 2.48 -13.20 6.37
N VAL A 110 3.54 -13.99 6.56
CA VAL A 110 3.42 -15.40 6.95
C VAL A 110 2.76 -15.59 8.32
N GLU A 111 3.00 -14.70 9.26
CA GLU A 111 2.51 -14.79 10.64
C GLU A 111 1.18 -14.03 10.88
N GLN A 112 0.53 -13.54 9.82
CA GLN A 112 -0.78 -12.91 10.02
C GLN A 112 -1.78 -13.92 10.64
N VAL A 113 -2.53 -13.46 11.63
CA VAL A 113 -3.48 -14.31 12.37
C VAL A 113 -4.82 -14.45 11.64
N GLY A 114 -5.26 -13.43 10.97
CA GLY A 114 -6.58 -13.37 10.33
C GLY A 114 -6.59 -13.78 8.86
N ASN A 115 -7.79 -13.93 8.31
CA ASN A 115 -8.01 -14.16 6.88
C ASN A 115 -7.73 -12.93 6.01
N TYR A 116 -7.69 -11.77 6.62
CA TYR A 116 -7.37 -10.50 5.98
C TYR A 116 -6.01 -10.03 6.47
N GLY A 117 -5.34 -9.22 5.66
CA GLY A 117 -4.07 -8.61 6.07
C GLY A 117 -4.22 -7.74 7.32
N ASP A 118 -3.19 -7.69 8.11
CA ASP A 118 -3.10 -6.79 9.26
C ASP A 118 -2.89 -5.36 8.79
N TYR A 119 -3.29 -4.39 9.62
CA TYR A 119 -3.14 -2.99 9.32
C TYR A 119 -2.66 -2.19 10.52
N TRP A 120 -1.71 -1.28 10.28
CA TRP A 120 -1.15 -0.38 11.28
C TRP A 120 -1.39 1.07 10.86
N ALA A 121 -1.92 1.86 11.77
CA ALA A 121 -2.12 3.29 11.51
C ALA A 121 -0.78 3.99 11.33
N TRP A 122 -0.71 4.89 10.37
CA TRP A 122 0.34 5.86 10.25
C TRP A 122 0.03 7.00 11.22
N GLN A 123 0.90 7.23 12.18
CA GLN A 123 0.63 8.19 13.25
C GLN A 123 1.92 8.87 13.71
N ASP A 124 1.80 10.06 14.26
CA ASP A 124 2.92 10.76 14.87
C ASP A 124 3.28 10.19 16.24
N GLU A 125 4.28 10.78 16.88
CA GLU A 125 4.75 10.39 18.21
C GLU A 125 3.70 10.53 19.32
N LEU A 126 2.71 11.39 19.09
CA LEU A 126 1.57 11.58 19.99
C LEU A 126 0.38 10.67 19.66
N SER A 127 0.58 9.68 18.79
CA SER A 127 -0.44 8.76 18.28
C SER A 127 -1.56 9.45 17.49
N THR A 128 -1.31 10.65 16.96
CA THR A 128 -2.27 11.33 16.09
C THR A 128 -2.24 10.70 14.69
N PRO A 129 -3.37 10.20 14.18
CA PRO A 129 -3.40 9.59 12.86
C PRO A 129 -3.02 10.55 11.74
N SER A 130 -2.08 10.14 10.91
CA SER A 130 -1.75 10.83 9.66
C SER A 130 -2.90 10.72 8.68
N ARG A 131 -3.18 11.80 7.93
CA ARG A 131 -4.26 11.85 6.94
C ARG A 131 -3.79 12.46 5.64
N PHE A 132 -4.38 12.00 4.53
CA PHE A 132 -4.28 12.76 3.29
C PHE A 132 -5.17 14.00 3.37
N ILE A 133 -4.59 15.13 3.03
CA ILE A 133 -5.30 16.41 2.94
C ILE A 133 -5.72 16.58 1.47
N PRO A 134 -7.03 16.57 1.14
CA PRO A 134 -7.48 16.82 -0.22
C PRO A 134 -6.92 18.14 -0.79
N GLY A 135 -6.60 18.14 -2.06
CA GLY A 135 -5.98 19.28 -2.74
C GLY A 135 -4.47 19.40 -2.57
N LYS A 136 -3.88 18.74 -1.55
CA LYS A 136 -2.44 18.80 -1.28
C LYS A 136 -1.68 17.62 -1.90
N TRP A 137 -0.50 17.89 -2.45
CA TRP A 137 0.46 16.85 -2.80
C TRP A 137 1.15 16.33 -1.55
N HIS A 138 1.12 15.01 -1.38
CA HIS A 138 1.86 14.29 -0.35
C HIS A 138 2.93 13.40 -1.00
N THR A 139 4.05 13.25 -0.33
CA THR A 139 5.05 12.23 -0.65
C THR A 139 4.91 11.09 0.35
N VAL A 140 4.64 9.89 -0.16
CA VAL A 140 4.63 8.67 0.64
C VAL A 140 5.84 7.83 0.29
N THR A 141 6.51 7.31 1.31
CA THR A 141 7.65 6.42 1.15
C THR A 141 7.51 5.26 2.12
N THR A 142 7.73 4.05 1.65
CA THR A 142 7.86 2.87 2.51
C THR A 142 9.12 2.10 2.18
N GLN A 143 9.75 1.57 3.20
CA GLN A 143 10.87 0.63 3.12
C GLN A 143 10.43 -0.70 3.70
N ILE A 144 10.75 -1.77 3.01
CA ILE A 144 10.61 -3.13 3.50
C ILE A 144 11.99 -3.77 3.56
N ILE A 145 12.31 -4.34 4.71
CA ILE A 145 13.44 -5.22 4.92
C ILE A 145 12.87 -6.60 5.21
N LEU A 146 13.16 -7.57 4.35
CA LEU A 146 12.64 -8.92 4.51
C LEU A 146 13.44 -9.70 5.54
N ASN A 147 12.75 -10.51 6.34
CA ASN A 147 13.37 -11.54 7.14
C ASN A 147 14.17 -12.49 6.25
N THR A 148 15.29 -12.99 6.75
CA THR A 148 15.85 -14.23 6.22
C THR A 148 15.04 -15.42 6.76
N ILE A 149 15.02 -16.51 6.02
CA ILE A 149 14.30 -17.71 6.39
C ILE A 149 15.29 -18.71 6.98
N GLN A 150 14.93 -19.33 8.09
CA GLN A 150 15.73 -20.41 8.70
C GLN A 150 15.82 -21.58 7.72
N PRO A 151 17.01 -22.14 7.50
CA PRO A 151 17.21 -23.24 6.56
C PRO A 151 16.24 -24.40 6.80
N GLY A 152 15.57 -24.85 5.73
CA GLY A 152 14.63 -25.97 5.77
C GLY A 152 13.26 -25.68 6.42
N THR A 153 12.97 -24.40 6.73
CA THR A 153 11.71 -24.00 7.36
C THR A 153 11.02 -22.87 6.59
N THR A 154 9.84 -22.45 7.06
CA THR A 154 9.16 -21.22 6.65
C THR A 154 9.24 -20.12 7.71
N THR A 155 10.04 -20.34 8.77
CA THR A 155 10.20 -19.43 9.90
C THR A 155 11.19 -18.32 9.57
N GLY A 156 10.81 -17.08 9.80
CA GLY A 156 11.70 -15.93 9.68
C GLY A 156 12.63 -15.77 10.86
N ASN A 157 13.75 -15.08 10.66
CA ASN A 157 14.74 -14.78 11.71
C ASN A 157 14.43 -13.49 12.50
N HIS A 158 13.23 -12.91 12.35
CA HIS A 158 12.79 -11.72 13.07
C HIS A 158 13.74 -10.51 12.94
N GLU A 159 14.37 -10.35 11.78
CA GLU A 159 15.26 -9.24 11.44
C GLU A 159 14.66 -8.28 10.41
N GLY A 160 13.40 -8.52 10.07
CA GLY A 160 12.66 -7.73 9.11
C GLY A 160 12.21 -6.40 9.71
N ALA A 161 11.95 -5.45 8.82
CA ALA A 161 11.42 -4.16 9.21
C ALA A 161 10.49 -3.59 8.14
N LEU A 162 9.54 -2.79 8.60
CA LEU A 162 8.73 -1.91 7.78
C LEU A 162 8.81 -0.51 8.34
N LEU A 163 9.31 0.42 7.51
CA LEU A 163 9.38 1.83 7.86
C LEU A 163 8.56 2.64 6.86
N ALA A 164 7.92 3.71 7.33
CA ALA A 164 7.11 4.56 6.47
C ALA A 164 7.25 6.04 6.81
N TRP A 165 7.25 6.86 5.77
CA TRP A 165 7.36 8.31 5.85
C TRP A 165 6.23 8.98 5.09
N LEU A 166 5.69 10.04 5.68
CA LEU A 166 4.77 10.97 5.04
C LEU A 166 5.42 12.35 4.99
N ASP A 167 5.57 12.90 3.79
CA ASP A 167 6.19 14.21 3.55
C ASP A 167 7.59 14.35 4.19
N GLY A 168 8.35 13.23 4.21
CA GLY A 168 9.70 13.15 4.77
C GLY A 168 9.77 12.89 6.27
N LYS A 169 8.65 12.96 7.01
CA LYS A 169 8.61 12.61 8.43
C LYS A 169 8.31 11.11 8.59
N MET A 170 9.12 10.40 9.38
CA MET A 170 8.84 9.01 9.75
C MET A 170 7.60 8.94 10.65
N ILE A 171 6.66 8.06 10.29
CA ILE A 171 5.34 7.97 10.93
C ILE A 171 4.93 6.54 11.22
N LEU A 172 5.72 5.57 10.82
CA LEU A 172 5.56 4.16 11.18
C LEU A 172 6.90 3.48 11.16
N GLU A 173 7.19 2.76 12.22
CA GLU A 173 8.26 1.79 12.32
C GLU A 173 7.71 0.51 12.94
N LYS A 174 7.94 -0.59 12.27
CA LYS A 174 7.65 -1.95 12.74
C LYS A 174 8.90 -2.79 12.52
N THR A 175 9.44 -3.26 13.59
CA THR A 175 10.54 -4.24 13.64
C THR A 175 10.01 -5.52 14.29
N ASN A 176 10.55 -6.64 13.93
CA ASN A 176 10.27 -7.91 14.58
C ASN A 176 11.15 -8.10 15.82
#